data_25fbccfe72895cb50d3475c415721e88
#
_entry.id   25fbccfe72895cb50d3475c415721e88
#
_cell.length_a   1.000
_cell.length_b   1.000
_cell.length_c   1.000
_cell.angle_alpha   90.00
_cell.angle_beta   90.00
_cell.angle_gamma   90.00
#
_symmetry.space_group_name_H-M   'P 1'
#
loop_
_entity.id
_entity.type
_entity.pdbx_description
1 polymer ?
#
loop_
_entity_poly.entity_id
_entity_poly.type
_entity_poly.pdbx_seq_one_letter_code
_entity_poly.pdbx_strand_id
1 'polypeptide(L)'
;MKYVYDGTFAGFLSAVYRIYHDGTGQMGSISASRGSGDLFGEETEVATDINHAETVADAFLKSCGTAAFRWLYRAFLCDDDSEKYLFDYVRRGFKWGKSIYTHQGEVWMWEILRRSQMAGNEAEKFKGIVRFSELAEGMLYAPIHPTHHVLPLIVRHFQKRLSCEEWAVHDVGRHVAAYYDGKRVTIVRVESLKTDIAYSQDEEGFRQLWRDYYRHMAIRERNNPTAQRSFLPKKYWAYLTEMSGKT
;
A
#
# COMPACT_ATOMS: atom_id res chain seq x y z
N MET A 1 10.29 -26.86 4.52
CA MET A 1 10.98 -25.74 5.17
C MET A 1 10.23 -24.47 4.87
N LYS A 2 9.81 -23.71 5.90
CA LYS A 2 9.06 -22.46 5.78
C LYS A 2 9.96 -21.29 6.19
N TYR A 3 10.08 -20.29 5.36
CA TYR A 3 10.86 -19.08 5.63
C TYR A 3 9.95 -17.99 6.15
N VAL A 4 10.23 -17.46 7.34
CA VAL A 4 9.44 -16.43 8.01
C VAL A 4 10.20 -15.11 7.96
N TYR A 5 9.53 -14.04 7.53
CA TYR A 5 10.11 -12.69 7.40
C TYR A 5 9.26 -11.64 8.14
N ASP A 6 9.74 -10.41 8.23
CA ASP A 6 9.17 -9.32 9.03
C ASP A 6 7.91 -8.64 8.42
N GLY A 7 7.38 -9.16 7.32
CA GLY A 7 6.22 -8.57 6.62
C GLY A 7 6.56 -7.37 5.73
N THR A 8 7.82 -6.97 5.61
CA THR A 8 8.24 -5.92 4.68
C THR A 8 8.55 -6.48 3.30
N PHE A 9 8.46 -5.65 2.25
CA PHE A 9 8.85 -6.09 0.90
C PHE A 9 10.33 -6.44 0.78
N ALA A 10 11.19 -5.70 1.50
CA ALA A 10 12.60 -6.03 1.58
C ALA A 10 12.83 -7.37 2.29
N GLY A 11 12.09 -7.66 3.37
CA GLY A 11 12.12 -8.95 4.05
C GLY A 11 11.66 -10.09 3.15
N PHE A 12 10.58 -9.89 2.36
CA PHE A 12 10.13 -10.87 1.36
C PHE A 12 11.23 -11.18 0.35
N LEU A 13 11.88 -10.15 -0.23
CA LEU A 13 12.96 -10.35 -1.19
C LEU A 13 14.21 -10.98 -0.53
N SER A 14 14.50 -10.67 0.73
CA SER A 14 15.57 -11.32 1.50
C SER A 14 15.28 -12.81 1.71
N ALA A 15 14.01 -13.17 1.96
CA ALA A 15 13.60 -14.57 2.06
C ALA A 15 13.73 -15.30 0.71
N VAL A 16 13.37 -14.65 -0.39
CA VAL A 16 13.62 -15.18 -1.75
C VAL A 16 15.12 -15.42 -1.97
N TYR A 17 15.99 -14.45 -1.65
CA TYR A 17 17.44 -14.61 -1.76
C TYR A 17 17.93 -15.83 -0.98
N ARG A 18 17.49 -15.97 0.27
CA ARG A 18 17.89 -17.07 1.14
C ARG A 18 17.50 -18.42 0.59
N ILE A 19 16.27 -18.58 0.08
CA ILE A 19 15.79 -19.83 -0.53
C ILE A 19 16.67 -20.24 -1.72
N TYR A 20 17.06 -19.30 -2.56
CA TYR A 20 17.94 -19.59 -3.70
C TYR A 20 19.36 -19.93 -3.28
N HIS A 21 19.85 -19.30 -2.21
CA HIS A 21 21.21 -19.50 -1.71
C HIS A 21 21.37 -20.84 -0.96
N ASP A 22 20.34 -21.24 -0.21
CA ASP A 22 20.35 -22.50 0.54
C ASP A 22 20.10 -23.74 -0.36
N GLY A 23 19.92 -23.52 -1.67
CA GLY A 23 19.69 -24.61 -2.62
C GLY A 23 18.31 -25.29 -2.51
N THR A 24 17.43 -24.78 -1.63
CA THR A 24 16.08 -25.31 -1.41
C THR A 24 15.06 -24.77 -2.42
N GLY A 25 15.49 -24.06 -3.42
CA GLY A 25 14.75 -23.17 -4.33
C GLY A 25 13.49 -23.69 -5.02
N GLN A 26 13.14 -24.95 -4.84
CA GLN A 26 11.91 -25.53 -5.39
C GLN A 26 10.88 -25.94 -4.33
N MET A 27 11.24 -26.03 -3.05
CA MET A 27 10.39 -26.58 -1.99
C MET A 27 10.16 -25.64 -0.80
N GLY A 28 10.70 -24.43 -0.81
CA GLY A 28 10.49 -23.43 0.24
C GLY A 28 9.13 -22.73 0.13
N SER A 29 8.48 -22.49 1.26
CA SER A 29 7.35 -21.58 1.38
C SER A 29 7.77 -20.32 2.15
N ILE A 30 7.16 -19.19 1.82
CA ILE A 30 7.42 -17.91 2.47
C ILE A 30 6.17 -17.47 3.22
N SER A 31 6.33 -16.87 4.41
CA SER A 31 5.23 -16.31 5.19
C SER A 31 5.69 -15.11 6.01
N ALA A 32 4.85 -14.08 6.13
CA ALA A 32 5.09 -12.93 7.00
C ALA A 32 4.78 -13.22 8.48
N SER A 33 4.13 -14.33 8.79
CA SER A 33 3.76 -14.68 10.17
C SER A 33 4.24 -16.08 10.54
N ARG A 34 4.64 -16.25 11.79
CA ARG A 34 4.82 -17.58 12.39
C ARG A 34 3.46 -18.27 12.39
N GLY A 35 3.34 -19.36 11.63
CA GLY A 35 2.08 -20.08 11.51
C GLY A 35 1.73 -20.84 12.78
N SER A 36 0.50 -20.71 13.21
CA SER A 36 -0.09 -21.46 14.32
C SER A 36 -0.49 -22.89 13.94
N GLY A 37 0.05 -23.49 12.86
CA GLY A 37 -0.55 -24.68 12.28
C GLY A 37 0.34 -25.86 11.96
N ASP A 38 1.63 -25.70 11.88
CA ASP A 38 2.50 -26.82 11.52
C ASP A 38 3.44 -27.20 12.70
N LEU A 39 2.94 -28.05 13.58
CA LEU A 39 3.67 -28.54 14.77
C LEU A 39 4.96 -29.31 14.43
N PHE A 40 5.21 -29.64 13.17
CA PHE A 40 6.34 -30.45 12.71
C PHE A 40 7.13 -29.82 11.54
N GLY A 41 6.76 -28.61 11.08
CA GLY A 41 7.45 -27.90 10.01
C GLY A 41 8.69 -27.16 10.52
N GLU A 42 9.84 -27.37 9.93
CA GLU A 42 11.03 -26.53 10.18
C GLU A 42 10.75 -25.10 9.68
N GLU A 43 10.70 -24.13 10.60
CA GLU A 43 10.62 -22.73 10.29
C GLU A 43 12.01 -22.09 10.40
N THR A 44 12.39 -21.31 9.37
CA THR A 44 13.64 -20.55 9.35
C THR A 44 13.30 -19.07 9.35
N GLU A 45 13.69 -18.36 10.40
CA GLU A 45 13.54 -16.90 10.46
C GLU A 45 14.58 -16.23 9.56
N VAL A 46 14.12 -15.28 8.73
CA VAL A 46 14.96 -14.51 7.81
C VAL A 46 14.98 -13.07 8.23
N ALA A 47 16.14 -12.61 8.69
CA ALA A 47 16.36 -11.18 8.94
C ALA A 47 16.36 -10.42 7.62
N THR A 48 15.72 -9.25 7.62
CA THR A 48 15.75 -8.35 6.46
C THR A 48 17.15 -7.81 6.23
N ASP A 49 17.69 -8.08 5.04
CA ASP A 49 18.95 -7.57 4.54
C ASP A 49 18.69 -6.79 3.24
N ILE A 50 19.01 -5.50 3.27
CA ILE A 50 18.77 -4.59 2.15
C ILE A 50 19.61 -4.99 0.92
N ASN A 51 20.85 -5.43 1.10
CA ASN A 51 21.71 -5.83 -0.04
C ASN A 51 21.16 -7.09 -0.72
N HIS A 52 20.66 -8.06 0.07
CA HIS A 52 20.01 -9.25 -0.48
C HIS A 52 18.72 -8.88 -1.23
N ALA A 53 17.90 -7.99 -0.66
CA ALA A 53 16.68 -7.51 -1.27
C ALA A 53 16.93 -6.78 -2.60
N GLU A 54 17.92 -5.88 -2.63
CA GLU A 54 18.33 -5.16 -3.84
C GLU A 54 18.87 -6.11 -4.91
N THR A 55 19.68 -7.09 -4.51
CA THR A 55 20.19 -8.11 -5.44
C THR A 55 19.08 -8.86 -6.16
N VAL A 56 18.04 -9.28 -5.42
CA VAL A 56 16.87 -9.97 -6.00
C VAL A 56 16.05 -9.03 -6.87
N ALA A 57 15.82 -7.78 -6.39
CA ALA A 57 15.07 -6.77 -7.12
C ALA A 57 15.73 -6.45 -8.49
N ASP A 58 17.02 -6.19 -8.49
CA ASP A 58 17.80 -5.87 -9.70
C ASP A 58 17.84 -7.06 -10.68
N ALA A 59 18.06 -8.26 -10.16
CA ALA A 59 18.04 -9.48 -10.97
C ALA A 59 16.65 -9.70 -11.62
N PHE A 60 15.57 -9.47 -10.87
CA PHE A 60 14.22 -9.62 -11.38
C PHE A 60 13.86 -8.52 -12.40
N LEU A 61 14.24 -7.26 -12.13
CA LEU A 61 14.09 -6.14 -13.05
C LEU A 61 14.85 -6.40 -14.36
N LYS A 62 16.08 -6.89 -14.28
CA LYS A 62 16.89 -7.22 -15.46
C LYS A 62 16.28 -8.36 -16.28
N SER A 63 15.76 -9.38 -15.60
CA SER A 63 15.16 -10.57 -16.23
C SER A 63 13.80 -10.28 -16.85
N CYS A 64 12.89 -9.68 -16.09
CA CYS A 64 11.47 -9.56 -16.42
C CYS A 64 11.03 -8.14 -16.83
N GLY A 65 11.80 -7.12 -16.45
CA GLY A 65 11.51 -5.71 -16.73
C GLY A 65 10.62 -5.03 -15.69
N THR A 66 10.54 -3.69 -15.83
CA THR A 66 9.90 -2.80 -14.84
C THR A 66 8.41 -3.07 -14.65
N ALA A 67 7.67 -3.46 -15.69
CA ALA A 67 6.24 -3.71 -15.58
C ALA A 67 5.97 -4.95 -14.70
N ALA A 68 6.73 -6.04 -14.89
CA ALA A 68 6.61 -7.24 -14.08
C ALA A 68 6.96 -6.97 -12.61
N PHE A 69 8.01 -6.19 -12.35
CA PHE A 69 8.37 -5.81 -10.99
C PHE A 69 7.30 -4.92 -10.33
N ARG A 70 6.70 -3.99 -11.07
CA ARG A 70 5.59 -3.17 -10.59
C ARG A 70 4.37 -4.02 -10.22
N TRP A 71 4.05 -5.06 -11.00
CA TRP A 71 2.97 -5.99 -10.65
C TRP A 71 3.27 -6.76 -9.37
N LEU A 72 4.50 -7.28 -9.22
CA LEU A 72 4.96 -7.93 -8.00
C LEU A 72 4.80 -7.02 -6.78
N TYR A 73 5.34 -5.80 -6.84
CA TYR A 73 5.27 -4.86 -5.74
C TYR A 73 3.85 -4.47 -5.36
N ARG A 74 3.00 -4.15 -6.35
CA ARG A 74 1.59 -3.83 -6.09
C ARG A 74 0.81 -5.03 -5.56
N ALA A 75 1.08 -6.23 -6.04
CA ALA A 75 0.46 -7.45 -5.53
C ALA A 75 0.86 -7.73 -4.08
N PHE A 76 2.12 -7.45 -3.72
CA PHE A 76 2.61 -7.52 -2.35
C PHE A 76 1.87 -6.55 -1.41
N LEU A 77 1.57 -5.35 -1.87
CA LEU A 77 0.84 -4.33 -1.10
C LEU A 77 -0.67 -4.61 -0.96
N CYS A 78 -1.17 -5.60 -1.67
CA CYS A 78 -2.56 -6.05 -1.55
C CYS A 78 -2.71 -6.85 -0.25
N ASP A 79 -3.66 -6.44 0.61
CA ASP A 79 -3.95 -7.10 1.87
C ASP A 79 -4.79 -8.36 1.61
N ASP A 80 -4.13 -9.45 1.32
CA ASP A 80 -4.70 -10.75 0.98
C ASP A 80 -3.57 -11.78 1.08
N ASP A 81 -3.85 -13.00 1.52
CA ASP A 81 -2.86 -14.08 1.62
C ASP A 81 -2.23 -14.38 0.25
N SER A 82 -1.16 -13.67 -0.04
CA SER A 82 -0.57 -13.61 -1.38
C SER A 82 0.83 -14.21 -1.47
N GLU A 83 1.50 -14.50 -0.36
CA GLU A 83 2.91 -14.90 -0.34
C GLU A 83 3.21 -16.09 -1.26
N LYS A 84 2.31 -17.08 -1.29
CA LYS A 84 2.44 -18.23 -2.19
C LYS A 84 2.49 -17.82 -3.65
N TYR A 85 1.60 -16.93 -4.07
CA TYR A 85 1.54 -16.48 -5.46
C TYR A 85 2.69 -15.54 -5.79
N LEU A 86 3.12 -14.70 -4.83
CA LEU A 86 4.26 -13.81 -5.00
C LEU A 86 5.56 -14.60 -5.21
N PHE A 87 5.79 -15.61 -4.38
CA PHE A 87 6.98 -16.44 -4.52
C PHE A 87 6.97 -17.26 -5.83
N ASP A 88 5.83 -17.88 -6.17
CA ASP A 88 5.66 -18.58 -7.45
C ASP A 88 5.91 -17.64 -8.64
N TYR A 89 5.43 -16.41 -8.56
CA TYR A 89 5.64 -15.41 -9.61
C TYR A 89 7.11 -15.06 -9.78
N VAL A 90 7.84 -14.81 -8.67
CA VAL A 90 9.27 -14.51 -8.72
C VAL A 90 10.05 -15.69 -9.30
N ARG A 91 9.77 -16.90 -8.85
CA ARG A 91 10.42 -18.13 -9.33
C ARG A 91 10.22 -18.33 -10.83
N ARG A 92 9.00 -18.13 -11.31
CA ARG A 92 8.66 -18.24 -12.73
C ARG A 92 9.27 -17.10 -13.55
N GLY A 93 9.34 -15.89 -12.99
CA GLY A 93 10.02 -14.75 -13.60
C GLY A 93 11.49 -15.03 -13.87
N PHE A 94 12.21 -15.58 -12.90
CA PHE A 94 13.61 -15.98 -13.11
C PHE A 94 13.77 -17.10 -14.15
N LYS A 95 12.80 -18.02 -14.22
CA LYS A 95 12.83 -19.11 -15.21
C LYS A 95 12.54 -18.62 -16.64
N TRP A 96 11.57 -17.73 -16.83
CA TRP A 96 11.05 -17.36 -18.14
C TRP A 96 11.47 -15.94 -18.61
N GLY A 97 11.97 -15.13 -17.71
CA GLY A 97 12.33 -13.76 -18.02
C GLY A 97 11.18 -12.98 -18.62
N LYS A 98 11.44 -12.28 -19.73
CA LYS A 98 10.42 -11.48 -20.44
C LYS A 98 9.26 -12.31 -20.99
N SER A 99 9.42 -13.61 -21.20
CA SER A 99 8.32 -14.46 -21.64
C SER A 99 7.21 -14.63 -20.59
N ILE A 100 7.41 -14.14 -19.35
CA ILE A 100 6.38 -14.12 -18.31
C ILE A 100 5.09 -13.40 -18.77
N TYR A 101 5.21 -12.42 -19.65
CA TYR A 101 4.07 -11.67 -20.18
C TYR A 101 3.12 -12.49 -21.07
N THR A 102 3.55 -13.64 -21.60
CA THR A 102 2.73 -14.50 -22.45
C THR A 102 1.83 -15.44 -21.64
N HIS A 103 2.00 -15.51 -20.31
CA HIS A 103 1.30 -16.43 -19.42
C HIS A 103 0.07 -15.83 -18.73
N GLN A 104 -0.58 -14.81 -19.31
CA GLN A 104 -1.71 -14.11 -18.68
C GLN A 104 -2.95 -14.99 -18.42
N GLY A 105 -3.09 -16.11 -19.13
CA GLY A 105 -4.16 -17.09 -18.89
C GLY A 105 -3.91 -18.06 -17.74
N GLU A 106 -2.72 -18.08 -17.17
CA GLU A 106 -2.37 -18.96 -16.05
C GLU A 106 -2.90 -18.40 -14.71
N VAL A 107 -3.41 -19.29 -13.84
CA VAL A 107 -4.02 -18.90 -12.56
C VAL A 107 -3.08 -18.06 -11.69
N TRP A 108 -1.81 -18.45 -11.57
CA TRP A 108 -0.82 -17.72 -10.78
C TRP A 108 -0.56 -16.30 -11.32
N MET A 109 -0.55 -16.13 -12.65
CA MET A 109 -0.36 -14.82 -13.27
C MET A 109 -1.62 -13.96 -13.12
N TRP A 110 -2.79 -14.55 -13.32
CA TRP A 110 -4.07 -13.88 -13.08
C TRP A 110 -4.16 -13.36 -11.63
N GLU A 111 -3.75 -14.15 -10.64
CA GLU A 111 -3.75 -13.76 -9.24
C GLU A 111 -2.84 -12.55 -8.96
N ILE A 112 -1.65 -12.51 -9.55
CA ILE A 112 -0.74 -11.35 -9.43
C ILE A 112 -1.34 -10.11 -10.09
N LEU A 113 -1.86 -10.23 -11.31
CA LEU A 113 -2.46 -9.11 -12.03
C LEU A 113 -3.69 -8.56 -11.30
N ARG A 114 -4.58 -9.44 -10.82
CA ARG A 114 -5.76 -9.07 -10.03
C ARG A 114 -5.37 -8.27 -8.79
N ARG A 115 -4.45 -8.78 -7.98
CA ARG A 115 -3.98 -8.11 -6.75
C ARG A 115 -3.29 -6.79 -7.06
N SER A 116 -2.41 -6.77 -8.05
CA SER A 116 -1.76 -5.55 -8.52
C SER A 116 -2.76 -4.48 -8.95
N GLN A 117 -3.85 -4.89 -9.61
CA GLN A 117 -4.90 -3.98 -10.04
C GLN A 117 -5.74 -3.48 -8.86
N MET A 118 -6.07 -4.35 -7.90
CA MET A 118 -6.83 -3.96 -6.70
C MET A 118 -6.10 -2.89 -5.89
N ALA A 119 -4.85 -3.13 -5.53
CA ALA A 119 -4.04 -2.13 -4.80
C ALA A 119 -3.79 -0.86 -5.64
N GLY A 120 -3.56 -1.00 -6.94
CA GLY A 120 -3.38 0.13 -7.85
C GLY A 120 -4.64 0.99 -7.97
N ASN A 121 -5.80 0.38 -8.18
CA ASN A 121 -7.07 1.10 -8.30
C ASN A 121 -7.45 1.82 -7.00
N GLU A 122 -7.21 1.18 -5.84
CA GLU A 122 -7.44 1.83 -4.56
C GLU A 122 -6.48 3.02 -4.36
N ALA A 123 -5.20 2.87 -4.70
CA ALA A 123 -4.24 3.97 -4.64
C ALA A 123 -4.66 5.16 -5.51
N GLU A 124 -5.13 4.93 -6.75
CA GLU A 124 -5.64 6.01 -7.62
C GLU A 124 -6.85 6.72 -6.99
N LYS A 125 -7.77 5.99 -6.34
CA LYS A 125 -8.88 6.60 -5.59
C LYS A 125 -8.38 7.49 -4.47
N PHE A 126 -7.43 7.01 -3.65
CA PHE A 126 -6.91 7.78 -2.52
C PHE A 126 -6.19 9.06 -2.94
N LYS A 127 -5.56 9.12 -4.10
CA LYS A 127 -5.00 10.37 -4.64
C LYS A 127 -6.05 11.48 -4.82
N GLY A 128 -7.31 11.10 -5.06
CA GLY A 128 -8.42 12.05 -5.25
C GLY A 128 -9.24 12.34 -3.99
N ILE A 129 -9.26 11.40 -3.03
CA ILE A 129 -10.18 11.50 -1.88
C ILE A 129 -9.48 11.86 -0.55
N VAL A 130 -8.15 11.84 -0.46
CA VAL A 130 -7.45 12.27 0.76
C VAL A 130 -7.78 13.72 1.05
N ARG A 131 -8.15 14.01 2.31
CA ARG A 131 -8.44 15.35 2.82
C ARG A 131 -7.42 15.68 3.88
N PHE A 132 -6.67 16.74 3.63
CA PHE A 132 -5.74 17.30 4.59
C PHE A 132 -6.44 18.34 5.45
N SER A 133 -6.11 18.35 6.73
CA SER A 133 -6.50 19.36 7.70
C SER A 133 -5.24 19.98 8.29
N GLU A 134 -5.25 21.27 8.51
CA GLU A 134 -4.13 21.98 9.12
C GLU A 134 -4.13 21.77 10.64
N LEU A 135 -3.01 21.33 11.18
CA LEU A 135 -2.80 21.25 12.61
C LEU A 135 -2.40 22.63 13.19
N ALA A 136 -2.54 22.79 14.49
CA ALA A 136 -2.18 24.04 15.18
C ALA A 136 -0.71 24.47 14.97
N GLU A 137 0.15 23.53 14.62
CA GLU A 137 1.58 23.73 14.34
C GLU A 137 1.84 24.06 12.86
N GLY A 138 0.79 24.14 12.01
CA GLY A 138 0.88 24.47 10.59
C GLY A 138 1.12 23.25 9.68
N MET A 139 1.34 22.06 10.21
CA MET A 139 1.50 20.84 9.41
C MET A 139 0.16 20.34 8.87
N LEU A 140 0.13 19.88 7.63
CA LEU A 140 -1.05 19.24 7.02
C LEU A 140 -1.13 17.77 7.42
N TYR A 141 -2.26 17.35 7.98
CA TYR A 141 -2.49 15.97 8.42
C TYR A 141 -3.70 15.35 7.72
N ALA A 142 -3.54 14.12 7.23
CA ALA A 142 -4.62 13.37 6.58
C ALA A 142 -4.68 11.93 7.11
N PRO A 143 -5.70 11.57 7.91
CA PRO A 143 -5.96 10.18 8.25
C PRO A 143 -6.63 9.45 7.08
N ILE A 144 -6.23 8.20 6.86
CA ILE A 144 -6.83 7.30 5.87
C ILE A 144 -7.00 5.90 6.45
N HIS A 145 -7.93 5.13 5.91
CA HIS A 145 -8.12 3.73 6.28
C HIS A 145 -8.39 2.89 5.01
N PRO A 146 -7.38 2.65 4.19
CA PRO A 146 -7.52 1.85 2.98
C PRO A 146 -7.62 0.35 3.29
N THR A 147 -8.14 -0.44 2.34
CA THR A 147 -8.13 -1.90 2.42
C THR A 147 -6.71 -2.43 2.23
N HIS A 148 -6.02 -1.94 1.20
CA HIS A 148 -4.67 -2.36 0.85
C HIS A 148 -3.62 -1.36 1.34
N HIS A 149 -2.37 -1.79 1.43
CA HIS A 149 -1.28 -0.90 1.85
C HIS A 149 -0.91 0.09 0.74
N VAL A 150 -1.79 1.08 0.49
CA VAL A 150 -1.64 2.03 -0.63
C VAL A 150 -0.70 3.19 -0.33
N LEU A 151 -0.32 3.40 0.94
CA LEU A 151 0.51 4.53 1.35
C LEU A 151 1.77 4.71 0.49
N PRO A 152 2.59 3.67 0.23
CA PRO A 152 3.78 3.81 -0.62
C PRO A 152 3.47 4.18 -2.09
N LEU A 153 2.25 3.93 -2.55
CA LEU A 153 1.83 4.21 -3.93
C LEU A 153 1.34 5.66 -4.10
N ILE A 154 0.89 6.30 -3.02
CA ILE A 154 0.29 7.65 -3.08
C ILE A 154 1.24 8.76 -2.62
N VAL A 155 2.25 8.45 -1.80
CA VAL A 155 3.16 9.46 -1.21
C VAL A 155 3.84 10.34 -2.26
N ARG A 156 4.29 9.78 -3.38
CA ARG A 156 4.93 10.56 -4.45
C ARG A 156 3.97 11.56 -5.11
N HIS A 157 2.68 11.25 -5.15
CA HIS A 157 1.67 12.17 -5.67
C HIS A 157 1.56 13.40 -4.78
N PHE A 158 1.45 13.21 -3.45
CA PHE A 158 1.35 14.32 -2.50
C PHE A 158 2.65 15.10 -2.36
N GLN A 159 3.80 14.44 -2.41
CA GLN A 159 5.11 15.10 -2.43
C GLN A 159 5.23 16.10 -3.60
N LYS A 160 4.69 15.75 -4.77
CA LYS A 160 4.70 16.68 -5.93
C LYS A 160 3.65 17.78 -5.81
N ARG A 161 2.49 17.47 -5.25
CA ARG A 161 1.36 18.39 -5.17
C ARG A 161 1.51 19.41 -4.05
N LEU A 162 2.07 18.98 -2.92
CA LEU A 162 2.26 19.74 -1.69
C LEU A 162 3.76 19.87 -1.38
N SER A 163 4.55 20.26 -2.38
CA SER A 163 6.02 20.27 -2.29
C SER A 163 6.56 21.37 -1.37
N CYS A 164 5.77 22.40 -1.06
CA CYS A 164 6.15 23.51 -0.19
C CYS A 164 5.63 23.35 1.25
N GLU A 165 4.82 22.34 1.51
CA GLU A 165 4.14 22.14 2.79
C GLU A 165 4.73 20.92 3.53
N GLU A 166 4.79 20.98 4.84
CA GLU A 166 4.98 19.81 5.67
C GLU A 166 3.67 19.05 5.80
N TRP A 167 3.70 17.74 5.60
CA TRP A 167 2.48 16.94 5.68
C TRP A 167 2.71 15.53 6.18
N ALA A 168 1.65 14.96 6.75
CA ALA A 168 1.57 13.56 7.10
C ALA A 168 0.29 12.92 6.56
N VAL A 169 0.43 11.75 5.92
CA VAL A 169 -0.69 10.85 5.59
C VAL A 169 -0.57 9.62 6.46
N HIS A 170 -1.59 9.37 7.28
CA HIS A 170 -1.59 8.32 8.30
C HIS A 170 -2.60 7.22 7.95
N ASP A 171 -2.12 6.02 7.63
CA ASP A 171 -2.94 4.80 7.56
C ASP A 171 -3.23 4.33 8.99
N VAL A 172 -4.39 4.70 9.49
CA VAL A 172 -4.79 4.44 10.88
C VAL A 172 -5.02 2.95 11.15
N GLY A 173 -5.38 2.19 10.13
CA GLY A 173 -5.60 0.74 10.26
C GLY A 173 -4.31 -0.04 10.42
N ARG A 174 -3.22 0.41 9.77
CA ARG A 174 -1.91 -0.23 9.82
C ARG A 174 -0.95 0.42 10.80
N HIS A 175 -1.35 1.52 11.43
CA HIS A 175 -0.49 2.32 12.32
C HIS A 175 0.81 2.75 11.66
N VAL A 176 0.71 3.23 10.41
CA VAL A 176 1.86 3.68 9.60
C VAL A 176 1.56 5.04 9.00
N ALA A 177 2.49 5.97 9.13
CA ALA A 177 2.36 7.30 8.52
C ALA A 177 3.51 7.59 7.56
N ALA A 178 3.19 8.25 6.46
CA ALA A 178 4.18 8.91 5.61
C ALA A 178 4.25 10.38 6.03
N TYR A 179 5.43 10.81 6.46
CA TYR A 179 5.74 12.18 6.83
C TYR A 179 6.66 12.80 5.78
N TYR A 180 6.33 14.01 5.35
CA TYR A 180 7.15 14.83 4.45
C TYR A 180 7.57 16.11 5.15
N ASP A 181 8.88 16.33 5.23
CA ASP A 181 9.55 17.44 5.93
C ASP A 181 9.87 18.64 4.98
N GLY A 182 9.21 18.73 3.84
CA GLY A 182 9.52 19.70 2.79
C GLY A 182 10.67 19.27 1.85
N LYS A 183 11.36 18.16 2.15
CA LYS A 183 12.51 17.67 1.34
C LYS A 183 12.36 16.19 0.99
N ARG A 184 12.08 15.35 1.97
CA ARG A 184 11.99 13.89 1.81
C ARG A 184 10.77 13.33 2.49
N VAL A 185 10.27 12.21 1.96
CA VAL A 185 9.23 11.42 2.60
C VAL A 185 9.88 10.33 3.44
N THR A 186 9.45 10.20 4.69
CA THR A 186 9.82 9.10 5.60
C THR A 186 8.56 8.34 5.98
N ILE A 187 8.58 7.01 5.91
CA ILE A 187 7.49 6.17 6.39
C ILE A 187 7.86 5.67 7.78
N VAL A 188 6.99 5.94 8.75
CA VAL A 188 7.21 5.63 10.16
C VAL A 188 6.04 4.82 10.72
N ARG A 189 6.33 3.94 11.68
CA ARG A 189 5.29 3.27 12.46
C ARG A 189 4.80 4.22 13.56
N VAL A 190 3.49 4.31 13.74
CA VAL A 190 2.84 5.18 14.73
C VAL A 190 2.28 4.30 15.84
N GLU A 191 3.00 4.18 16.95
CA GLU A 191 2.60 3.31 18.07
C GLU A 191 1.41 3.88 18.87
N SER A 192 1.34 5.21 18.99
CA SER A 192 0.18 5.90 19.59
C SER A 192 0.06 7.30 19.02
N LEU A 193 -1.14 7.71 18.63
CA LEU A 193 -1.44 9.13 18.44
C LEU A 193 -1.73 9.71 19.83
N LYS A 194 -1.20 10.90 20.12
CA LYS A 194 -1.73 11.72 21.22
C LYS A 194 -3.23 11.87 20.95
N THR A 195 -4.05 11.62 21.95
CA THR A 195 -5.52 11.55 21.83
C THR A 195 -6.14 12.88 21.37
N ASP A 196 -5.44 14.00 21.57
CA ASP A 196 -5.89 15.34 21.19
C ASP A 196 -5.02 15.89 20.05
N ILE A 197 -5.47 15.65 18.81
CA ILE A 197 -4.93 16.34 17.65
C ILE A 197 -5.53 17.75 17.64
N ALA A 198 -4.72 18.75 17.96
CA ALA A 198 -5.11 20.15 17.91
C ALA A 198 -5.06 20.64 16.43
N TYR A 199 -6.21 21.05 15.91
CA TYR A 199 -6.32 21.67 14.60
C TYR A 199 -6.09 23.19 14.69
N SER A 200 -5.76 23.84 13.56
CA SER A 200 -5.64 25.29 13.49
C SER A 200 -7.00 25.97 13.79
N GLN A 201 -6.98 27.22 14.22
CA GLN A 201 -8.21 27.96 14.54
C GLN A 201 -9.09 28.17 13.29
N ASP A 202 -8.49 28.24 12.11
CA ASP A 202 -9.19 28.48 10.84
C ASP A 202 -9.69 27.18 10.18
N GLU A 203 -9.25 26.00 10.65
CA GLU A 203 -9.56 24.70 10.02
C GLU A 203 -11.08 24.44 9.94
N GLU A 204 -11.85 24.76 11.00
CA GLU A 204 -13.31 24.54 10.93
C GLU A 204 -13.99 25.48 9.92
N GLY A 205 -13.48 26.68 9.74
CA GLY A 205 -13.92 27.60 8.67
C GLY A 205 -13.66 27.02 7.27
N PHE A 206 -12.47 26.45 7.04
CA PHE A 206 -12.14 25.78 5.78
C PHE A 206 -12.97 24.53 5.54
N ARG A 207 -13.22 23.73 6.57
CA ARG A 207 -14.12 22.56 6.48
C ARG A 207 -15.54 22.97 6.11
N GLN A 208 -16.04 24.07 6.69
CA GLN A 208 -17.38 24.57 6.35
C GLN A 208 -17.44 25.09 4.91
N LEU A 209 -16.45 25.86 4.47
CA LEU A 209 -16.34 26.31 3.08
C LEU A 209 -16.30 25.12 2.10
N TRP A 210 -15.56 24.07 2.43
CA TRP A 210 -15.51 22.86 1.60
C TRP A 210 -16.86 22.16 1.52
N ARG A 211 -17.59 22.03 2.64
CA ARG A 211 -18.96 21.44 2.67
C ARG A 211 -19.92 22.24 1.81
N ASP A 212 -19.84 23.56 1.90
CA ASP A 212 -20.72 24.47 1.14
C ASP A 212 -20.39 24.41 -0.35
N TYR A 213 -19.11 24.46 -0.72
CA TYR A 213 -18.67 24.25 -2.09
C TYR A 213 -19.19 22.91 -2.66
N TYR A 214 -19.01 21.82 -1.93
CA TYR A 214 -19.47 20.50 -2.35
C TYR A 214 -20.99 20.46 -2.58
N ARG A 215 -21.78 21.13 -1.74
CA ARG A 215 -23.23 21.21 -1.91
C ARG A 215 -23.64 22.04 -3.11
N HIS A 216 -23.00 23.18 -3.33
CA HIS A 216 -23.31 24.09 -4.43
C HIS A 216 -22.89 23.57 -5.79
N MET A 217 -21.77 22.84 -5.84
CA MET A 217 -21.29 22.23 -7.08
C MET A 217 -22.02 20.94 -7.46
N ALA A 218 -22.81 20.40 -6.55
CA ALA A 218 -23.59 19.19 -6.84
C ALA A 218 -24.74 19.49 -7.83
N ILE A 219 -24.69 18.89 -9.00
CA ILE A 219 -25.75 18.94 -10.00
C ILE A 219 -26.85 17.96 -9.57
N ARG A 220 -28.02 18.47 -9.16
CA ARG A 220 -29.12 17.66 -8.60
C ARG A 220 -29.59 16.56 -9.54
N GLU A 221 -29.67 16.84 -10.82
CA GLU A 221 -30.09 15.91 -11.87
C GLU A 221 -29.09 14.75 -12.08
N ARG A 222 -27.85 14.91 -11.66
CA ARG A 222 -26.78 13.89 -11.70
C ARG A 222 -26.64 13.13 -10.40
N ASN A 223 -27.47 13.41 -9.40
CA ASN A 223 -27.38 12.74 -8.10
C ASN A 223 -27.74 11.25 -8.24
N ASN A 224 -26.75 10.39 -8.12
CA ASN A 224 -26.89 8.95 -8.16
C ASN A 224 -26.16 8.32 -6.96
N PRO A 225 -26.89 8.10 -5.83
CA PRO A 225 -26.30 7.55 -4.61
C PRO A 225 -25.74 6.13 -4.79
N THR A 226 -26.24 5.36 -5.73
CA THR A 226 -25.73 4.01 -6.03
C THR A 226 -24.38 4.09 -6.72
N ALA A 227 -24.25 4.92 -7.76
CA ALA A 227 -22.99 5.17 -8.42
C ALA A 227 -21.97 5.79 -7.46
N GLN A 228 -22.39 6.76 -6.64
CA GLN A 228 -21.52 7.38 -5.62
C GLN A 228 -20.95 6.31 -4.67
N ARG A 229 -21.76 5.42 -4.14
CA ARG A 229 -21.32 4.33 -3.24
C ARG A 229 -20.42 3.32 -3.93
N SER A 230 -20.61 3.08 -5.22
CA SER A 230 -19.73 2.21 -6.01
C SER A 230 -18.33 2.81 -6.19
N PHE A 231 -18.25 4.10 -6.50
CA PHE A 231 -16.96 4.79 -6.66
C PHE A 231 -16.31 5.17 -5.33
N LEU A 232 -17.12 5.52 -4.32
CA LEU A 232 -16.69 5.97 -3.00
C LEU A 232 -17.42 5.16 -1.91
N PRO A 233 -16.95 3.95 -1.58
CA PRO A 233 -17.54 3.12 -0.53
C PRO A 233 -17.67 3.83 0.82
N LYS A 234 -18.74 3.55 1.56
CA LYS A 234 -19.04 4.17 2.86
C LYS A 234 -17.88 4.07 3.87
N LYS A 235 -17.08 3.00 3.82
CA LYS A 235 -15.94 2.81 4.71
C LYS A 235 -14.90 3.95 4.67
N TYR A 236 -14.85 4.73 3.59
CA TYR A 236 -13.95 5.88 3.47
C TYR A 236 -14.58 7.19 3.97
N TRP A 237 -15.90 7.24 4.18
CA TRP A 237 -16.62 8.48 4.47
C TRP A 237 -16.23 9.11 5.80
N ALA A 238 -15.81 8.33 6.78
CA ALA A 238 -15.37 8.82 8.08
C ALA A 238 -14.23 9.86 8.01
N TYR A 239 -13.44 9.80 6.93
CA TYR A 239 -12.28 10.67 6.71
C TYR A 239 -12.51 11.75 5.64
N LEU A 240 -13.77 11.93 5.21
CA LEU A 240 -14.14 12.90 4.19
C LEU A 240 -14.96 14.03 4.82
N THR A 241 -14.44 15.25 4.76
CA THR A 241 -15.07 16.44 5.34
C THR A 241 -16.50 16.65 4.85
N GLU A 242 -16.75 16.40 3.56
CA GLU A 242 -18.06 16.54 2.92
C GLU A 242 -19.07 15.44 3.26
N MET A 243 -18.60 14.35 3.84
CA MET A 243 -19.42 13.19 4.23
C MET A 243 -19.63 13.07 5.74
N SER A 244 -18.92 13.86 6.53
CA SER A 244 -19.08 13.90 7.99
C SER A 244 -20.53 14.26 8.34
N GLY A 245 -21.20 13.36 9.12
CA GLY A 245 -22.62 13.50 9.48
C GLY A 245 -23.63 12.78 8.55
N LYS A 246 -23.16 12.03 7.54
CA LYS A 246 -24.00 11.21 6.64
C LYS A 246 -23.89 9.69 6.90
N THR A 247 -23.36 9.31 8.06
CA THR A 247 -23.22 7.89 8.49
C THR A 247 -24.55 7.30 8.91
#